data_ec173f427458704a5c81bd3c57bb091e
#
_entry.id   ec173f427458704a5c81bd3c57bb091e
#
_cell.length_a   1.000
_cell.length_b   1.000
_cell.length_c   1.000
_cell.angle_alpha   90.00
_cell.angle_beta   90.00
_cell.angle_gamma   90.00
#
_symmetry.space_group_name_H-M   'P 1'
#
loop_
_entity.id
_entity.type
_entity.pdbx_description
1 polymer ?
#
loop_
_entity_poly.entity_id
_entity_poly.type
_entity_poly.pdbx_seq_one_letter_code
_entity_poly.pdbx_strand_id
1 'polypeptide(L)'
;IIPALLVVVIFAFIREPEAWQVARDRARKAKARGERRQVGSILALFTERTVRRNTLVGVALAAIGVIGFWGISTWTPELLRATLSTQNLDPSAIERRVSYAGMLQNFGGMFGALGFGWMARRIGRRPAFLIALLGCAVEIPATFFFANTYHMALVFFFGMGFVLLLLLGGFTVYFPELFPTRLRATGTGFC
;
A
#
# COMPACT_ATOMS: atom_id res chain seq x y z
N ILE A 1 -20.54 10.44 -5.15
CA ILE A 1 -20.80 11.87 -4.90
C ILE A 1 -20.10 12.34 -3.62
N ILE A 2 -20.21 11.61 -2.48
CA ILE A 2 -19.58 11.99 -1.20
C ILE A 2 -18.06 12.20 -1.31
N PRO A 3 -17.27 11.32 -1.95
CA PRO A 3 -15.81 11.55 -2.11
C PRO A 3 -15.48 12.82 -2.92
N ALA A 4 -16.33 13.19 -3.87
CA ALA A 4 -16.14 14.42 -4.66
C ALA A 4 -16.34 15.70 -3.84
N LEU A 5 -17.26 15.67 -2.87
CA LEU A 5 -17.46 16.79 -1.94
C LEU A 5 -16.25 16.99 -1.01
N LEU A 6 -15.59 15.90 -0.59
CA LEU A 6 -14.36 15.97 0.20
C LEU A 6 -13.24 16.70 -0.54
N VAL A 7 -13.15 16.56 -1.87
CA VAL A 7 -12.16 17.29 -2.69
C VAL A 7 -12.35 18.80 -2.55
N VAL A 8 -13.59 19.28 -2.58
CA VAL A 8 -13.90 20.72 -2.41
C VAL A 8 -13.48 21.21 -1.02
N VAL A 9 -13.76 20.41 0.02
CA VAL A 9 -13.36 20.73 1.40
C VAL A 9 -11.83 20.76 1.51
N ILE A 10 -11.13 19.79 0.94
CA ILE A 10 -9.67 19.73 0.93
C ILE A 10 -9.08 20.98 0.27
N PHE A 11 -9.56 21.37 -0.91
CA PHE A 11 -9.10 22.58 -1.60
C PHE A 11 -9.40 23.89 -0.84
N ALA A 12 -10.50 23.94 -0.10
CA ALA A 12 -10.89 25.13 0.67
C ALA A 12 -10.10 25.29 1.98
N PHE A 13 -9.73 24.18 2.64
CA PHE A 13 -9.16 24.21 3.99
C PHE A 13 -7.68 23.83 4.07
N ILE A 14 -7.13 23.11 3.10
CA ILE A 14 -5.72 22.69 3.14
C ILE A 14 -4.85 23.70 2.39
N ARG A 15 -4.01 24.41 3.13
CA ARG A 15 -2.96 25.26 2.57
C ARG A 15 -1.79 24.40 2.09
N GLU A 16 -1.20 24.79 0.96
CA GLU A 16 0.01 24.13 0.44
C GLU A 16 1.15 24.21 1.48
N PRO A 17 1.86 23.08 1.74
CA PRO A 17 2.98 23.07 2.68
C PRO A 17 4.05 24.10 2.30
N GLU A 18 4.59 24.80 3.29
CA GLU A 18 5.65 25.81 3.09
C GLU A 18 6.87 25.26 2.33
N ALA A 19 7.25 24.01 2.62
CA ALA A 19 8.33 23.33 1.92
C ALA A 19 8.11 23.24 0.40
N TRP A 20 6.86 23.07 -0.04
CA TRP A 20 6.53 23.03 -1.47
C TRP A 20 6.56 24.43 -2.08
N GLN A 21 6.09 25.46 -1.38
CA GLN A 21 6.15 26.84 -1.85
C GLN A 21 7.60 27.29 -2.05
N VAL A 22 8.48 26.99 -1.08
CA VAL A 22 9.91 27.27 -1.17
C VAL A 22 10.57 26.53 -2.33
N ALA A 23 10.22 25.26 -2.54
CA ALA A 23 10.74 24.46 -3.66
C ALA A 23 10.29 25.02 -5.03
N ARG A 24 9.04 25.43 -5.13
CA ARG A 24 8.44 26.05 -6.32
C ARG A 24 9.11 27.39 -6.65
N ASP A 25 9.33 28.25 -5.65
CA ASP A 25 9.98 29.55 -5.85
C ASP A 25 11.45 29.41 -6.24
N ARG A 26 12.16 28.46 -5.65
CA ARG A 26 13.52 28.10 -6.08
C ARG A 26 13.56 27.60 -7.52
N ALA A 27 12.58 26.79 -7.93
CA ALA A 27 12.48 26.30 -9.30
C ALA A 27 12.16 27.44 -10.28
N ARG A 28 11.26 28.37 -9.94
CA ARG A 28 10.97 29.57 -10.74
C ARG A 28 12.20 30.44 -10.94
N LYS A 29 12.96 30.69 -9.85
CA LYS A 29 14.21 31.47 -9.90
C LYS A 29 15.30 30.76 -10.73
N ALA A 30 15.43 29.44 -10.61
CA ALA A 30 16.37 28.65 -11.42
C ALA A 30 16.00 28.66 -12.91
N LYS A 31 14.70 28.55 -13.25
CA LYS A 31 14.19 28.67 -14.63
C LYS A 31 14.48 30.05 -15.21
N ALA A 32 14.33 31.12 -14.45
CA ALA A 32 14.64 32.49 -14.85
C ALA A 32 16.14 32.70 -15.13
N ARG A 33 17.02 31.89 -14.51
CA ARG A 33 18.48 31.89 -14.73
C ARG A 33 18.95 30.94 -15.84
N GLY A 34 18.02 30.31 -16.60
CA GLY A 34 18.36 29.33 -17.63
C GLY A 34 18.80 27.96 -17.10
N GLU A 35 18.77 27.74 -15.79
CA GLU A 35 19.09 26.45 -15.19
C GLU A 35 17.94 25.46 -15.41
N ARG A 36 18.24 24.31 -16.04
CA ARG A 36 17.27 23.21 -16.25
C ARG A 36 16.95 22.42 -14.96
N ARG A 37 16.69 23.08 -13.85
CA ARG A 37 16.17 22.42 -12.64
C ARG A 37 14.66 22.21 -12.80
N GLN A 38 14.26 21.14 -13.45
CA GLN A 38 12.86 20.75 -13.58
C GLN A 38 12.40 20.11 -12.25
N VAL A 39 11.49 20.78 -11.55
CA VAL A 39 10.76 20.21 -10.41
C VAL A 39 9.58 19.42 -10.99
N GLY A 40 9.43 18.15 -10.58
CA GLY A 40 8.28 17.34 -10.95
C GLY A 40 8.30 16.77 -12.38
N SER A 41 9.46 16.72 -13.04
CA SER A 41 9.57 16.13 -14.39
C SER A 41 9.70 14.61 -14.33
N ILE A 42 8.78 13.89 -15.00
CA ILE A 42 8.87 12.43 -15.20
C ILE A 42 10.16 12.06 -15.94
N LEU A 43 10.56 12.87 -16.91
CA LEU A 43 11.79 12.63 -17.67
C LEU A 43 13.03 12.63 -16.76
N ALA A 44 13.03 13.47 -15.71
CA ALA A 44 14.13 13.53 -14.75
C ALA A 44 14.29 12.24 -13.91
N LEU A 45 13.23 11.42 -13.78
CA LEU A 45 13.31 10.11 -13.13
C LEU A 45 14.22 9.12 -13.88
N PHE A 46 14.37 9.31 -15.19
CA PHE A 46 15.14 8.41 -16.07
C PHE A 46 16.49 9.00 -16.50
N THR A 47 16.69 10.30 -16.33
CA THR A 47 17.92 10.99 -16.79
C THR A 47 19.07 10.77 -15.83
N GLU A 48 18.86 10.86 -14.53
CA GLU A 48 19.90 10.70 -13.52
C GLU A 48 20.09 9.23 -13.16
N ARG A 49 21.30 8.69 -13.28
CA ARG A 49 21.60 7.27 -13.04
C ARG A 49 21.09 6.75 -11.69
N THR A 50 21.28 7.50 -10.62
CA THR A 50 20.83 7.11 -9.27
C THR A 50 19.32 7.13 -9.16
N VAL A 51 18.66 8.18 -9.66
CA VAL A 51 17.20 8.32 -9.64
C VAL A 51 16.55 7.23 -10.49
N ARG A 52 17.11 6.96 -11.68
CA ARG A 52 16.65 5.88 -12.56
C ARG A 52 16.70 4.52 -11.89
N ARG A 53 17.81 4.19 -11.22
CA ARG A 53 17.90 2.93 -10.46
C ARG A 53 16.84 2.86 -9.37
N ASN A 54 16.65 3.91 -8.61
CA ASN A 54 15.64 3.99 -7.55
C ASN A 54 14.22 3.87 -8.12
N THR A 55 13.93 4.50 -9.26
CA THR A 55 12.66 4.38 -9.98
C THR A 55 12.40 2.94 -10.39
N LEU A 56 13.36 2.28 -11.03
CA LEU A 56 13.21 0.88 -11.46
C LEU A 56 12.97 -0.07 -10.26
N VAL A 57 13.72 0.12 -9.17
CA VAL A 57 13.53 -0.66 -7.94
C VAL A 57 12.14 -0.38 -7.34
N GLY A 58 11.73 0.89 -7.27
CA GLY A 58 10.42 1.29 -6.76
C GLY A 58 9.27 0.67 -7.56
N VAL A 59 9.34 0.76 -8.90
CA VAL A 59 8.34 0.16 -9.81
C VAL A 59 8.30 -1.36 -9.67
N ALA A 60 9.46 -2.03 -9.59
CA ALA A 60 9.50 -3.48 -9.41
C ALA A 60 8.88 -3.90 -8.07
N LEU A 61 9.20 -3.21 -6.98
CA LEU A 61 8.60 -3.46 -5.67
C LEU A 61 7.10 -3.19 -5.66
N ALA A 62 6.66 -2.09 -6.27
CA ALA A 62 5.24 -1.76 -6.39
C ALA A 62 4.48 -2.82 -7.21
N ALA A 63 5.04 -3.23 -8.35
CA ALA A 63 4.43 -4.26 -9.19
C ALA A 63 4.27 -5.60 -8.44
N ILE A 64 5.32 -6.05 -7.75
CA ILE A 64 5.25 -7.28 -6.94
C ILE A 64 4.21 -7.13 -5.82
N GLY A 65 4.22 -6.00 -5.11
CA GLY A 65 3.30 -5.75 -4.01
C GLY A 65 1.84 -5.65 -4.46
N VAL A 66 1.56 -4.93 -5.54
CA VAL A 66 0.20 -4.74 -6.07
C VAL A 66 -0.34 -6.04 -6.68
N ILE A 67 0.46 -6.72 -7.51
CA ILE A 67 0.07 -8.01 -8.10
C ILE A 67 -0.18 -9.05 -7.01
N GLY A 68 0.70 -9.14 -6.02
CA GLY A 68 0.54 -10.03 -4.88
C GLY A 68 -0.71 -9.72 -4.06
N PHE A 69 -0.91 -8.45 -3.70
CA PHE A 69 -2.07 -8.01 -2.94
C PHE A 69 -3.39 -8.31 -3.66
N TRP A 70 -3.54 -7.89 -4.91
CA TRP A 70 -4.77 -8.11 -5.67
C TRP A 70 -5.00 -9.59 -5.98
N GLY A 71 -3.94 -10.32 -6.35
CA GLY A 71 -4.02 -11.75 -6.57
C GLY A 71 -4.58 -12.48 -5.34
N ILE A 72 -3.99 -12.26 -4.17
CA ILE A 72 -4.41 -12.92 -2.93
C ILE A 72 -5.80 -12.44 -2.51
N SER A 73 -6.05 -11.13 -2.50
CA SER A 73 -7.33 -10.57 -2.04
C SER A 73 -8.52 -11.00 -2.89
N THR A 74 -8.31 -11.25 -4.20
CA THR A 74 -9.36 -11.73 -5.10
C THR A 74 -9.72 -13.18 -4.81
N TRP A 75 -8.74 -14.03 -4.52
CA TRP A 75 -8.98 -15.45 -4.28
C TRP A 75 -9.43 -15.78 -2.86
N THR A 76 -9.19 -14.90 -1.90
CA THR A 76 -9.60 -15.12 -0.49
C THR A 76 -11.09 -15.34 -0.30
N PRO A 77 -12.01 -14.52 -0.87
CA PRO A 77 -13.45 -14.78 -0.79
C PRO A 77 -13.86 -16.10 -1.46
N GLU A 78 -13.22 -16.46 -2.58
CA GLU A 78 -13.53 -17.69 -3.31
C GLU A 78 -13.13 -18.93 -2.51
N LEU A 79 -12.00 -18.89 -1.81
CA LEU A 79 -11.58 -19.95 -0.90
C LEU A 79 -12.68 -20.22 0.15
N LEU A 80 -13.23 -19.18 0.74
CA LEU A 80 -14.26 -19.32 1.76
C LEU A 80 -15.60 -19.80 1.15
N ARG A 81 -15.98 -19.32 -0.04
CA ARG A 81 -17.16 -19.83 -0.77
C ARG A 81 -17.03 -21.31 -1.03
N ALA A 82 -15.89 -21.76 -1.56
CA ALA A 82 -15.62 -23.16 -1.83
C ALA A 82 -15.74 -24.02 -0.55
N THR A 83 -15.17 -23.56 0.56
CA THR A 83 -15.24 -24.24 1.86
C THR A 83 -16.67 -24.32 2.40
N LEU A 84 -17.46 -23.25 2.28
CA LEU A 84 -18.83 -23.20 2.80
C LEU A 84 -19.83 -23.90 1.90
N SER A 85 -19.61 -24.01 0.60
CA SER A 85 -20.49 -24.70 -0.35
C SER A 85 -20.67 -26.19 -0.03
N THR A 86 -19.69 -26.79 0.63
CA THR A 86 -19.76 -28.18 1.09
C THR A 86 -20.70 -28.40 2.29
N GLN A 87 -21.18 -27.33 2.93
CA GLN A 87 -21.94 -27.40 4.20
C GLN A 87 -23.46 -27.34 4.02
N ASN A 88 -24.00 -27.50 2.80
CA ASN A 88 -25.43 -27.42 2.50
C ASN A 88 -26.12 -26.15 3.06
N LEU A 89 -25.43 -25.02 3.04
CA LEU A 89 -25.95 -23.74 3.49
C LEU A 89 -26.70 -23.04 2.35
N ASP A 90 -27.68 -22.22 2.75
CA ASP A 90 -28.36 -21.34 1.79
C ASP A 90 -27.36 -20.35 1.15
N PRO A 91 -27.42 -20.13 -0.19
CA PRO A 91 -26.50 -19.19 -0.87
C PRO A 91 -26.40 -17.80 -0.24
N SER A 92 -27.52 -17.28 0.27
CA SER A 92 -27.54 -15.98 0.95
C SER A 92 -26.77 -16.01 2.29
N ALA A 93 -26.76 -17.14 2.98
CA ALA A 93 -25.99 -17.34 4.20
C ALA A 93 -24.48 -17.44 3.93
N ILE A 94 -24.11 -18.08 2.81
CA ILE A 94 -22.71 -18.15 2.36
C ILE A 94 -22.19 -16.73 2.08
N GLU A 95 -22.88 -15.94 1.28
CA GLU A 95 -22.47 -14.58 0.92
C GLU A 95 -22.35 -13.66 2.13
N ARG A 96 -23.25 -13.79 3.10
CA ARG A 96 -23.18 -13.05 4.37
C ARG A 96 -21.94 -13.42 5.18
N ARG A 97 -21.60 -14.70 5.27
CA ARG A 97 -20.40 -15.18 5.98
C ARG A 97 -19.11 -14.71 5.28
N VAL A 98 -19.08 -14.75 3.96
CA VAL A 98 -17.96 -14.23 3.16
C VAL A 98 -17.79 -12.71 3.39
N SER A 99 -18.89 -11.97 3.42
CA SER A 99 -18.86 -10.53 3.67
C SER A 99 -18.32 -10.19 5.07
N TYR A 100 -18.73 -10.92 6.09
CA TYR A 100 -18.20 -10.75 7.46
C TYR A 100 -16.70 -11.07 7.53
N ALA A 101 -16.26 -12.12 6.89
CA ALA A 101 -14.84 -12.47 6.83
C ALA A 101 -14.02 -11.39 6.10
N GLY A 102 -14.54 -10.84 4.99
CA GLY A 102 -13.93 -9.71 4.29
C GLY A 102 -13.87 -8.44 5.13
N MET A 103 -14.90 -8.13 5.91
CA MET A 103 -14.87 -7.01 6.87
C MET A 103 -13.78 -7.21 7.91
N LEU A 104 -13.65 -8.42 8.44
CA LEU A 104 -12.63 -8.75 9.44
C LEU A 104 -11.23 -8.70 8.85
N GLN A 105 -11.04 -9.12 7.60
CA GLN A 105 -9.79 -8.97 6.85
C GLN A 105 -9.40 -7.48 6.71
N ASN A 106 -10.35 -6.62 6.33
CA ASN A 106 -10.09 -5.18 6.22
C ASN A 106 -9.77 -4.56 7.59
N PHE A 107 -10.43 -5.03 8.64
CA PHE A 107 -10.15 -4.59 10.01
C PHE A 107 -8.74 -4.98 10.46
N GLY A 108 -8.32 -6.23 10.22
CA GLY A 108 -6.93 -6.65 10.42
C GLY A 108 -5.94 -5.79 9.63
N GLY A 109 -6.27 -5.46 8.38
CA GLY A 109 -5.49 -4.59 7.53
C GLY A 109 -5.29 -3.18 8.08
N MET A 110 -6.30 -2.60 8.69
CA MET A 110 -6.18 -1.30 9.35
C MET A 110 -5.07 -1.30 10.42
N PHE A 111 -5.02 -2.32 11.25
CA PHE A 111 -3.95 -2.47 12.25
C PHE A 111 -2.59 -2.74 11.59
N GLY A 112 -2.56 -3.51 10.52
CA GLY A 112 -1.33 -3.76 9.75
C GLY A 112 -0.73 -2.46 9.20
N ALA A 113 -1.53 -1.64 8.53
CA ALA A 113 -1.10 -0.37 7.95
C ALA A 113 -0.52 0.58 9.01
N LEU A 114 -1.19 0.71 10.16
CA LEU A 114 -0.71 1.52 11.28
C LEU A 114 0.53 0.90 11.96
N GLY A 115 0.56 -0.43 12.03
CA GLY A 115 1.62 -1.20 12.69
C GLY A 115 2.97 -1.02 12.03
N PHE A 116 3.05 -0.91 10.70
CA PHE A 116 4.32 -0.73 10.01
C PHE A 116 5.03 0.56 10.44
N GLY A 117 4.33 1.68 10.52
CA GLY A 117 4.92 2.96 10.93
C GLY A 117 5.47 2.92 12.35
N TRP A 118 4.77 2.24 13.27
CA TRP A 118 5.24 2.03 14.63
C TRP A 118 6.46 1.10 14.67
N MET A 119 6.41 -0.01 13.97
CA MET A 119 7.49 -1.00 13.89
C MET A 119 8.75 -0.41 13.26
N ALA A 120 8.63 0.32 12.16
CA ALA A 120 9.75 0.96 11.47
C ALA A 120 10.47 2.00 12.35
N ARG A 121 9.75 2.69 13.25
CA ARG A 121 10.35 3.61 14.22
C ARG A 121 11.11 2.91 15.34
N ARG A 122 10.67 1.70 15.74
CA ARG A 122 11.26 0.96 16.86
C ARG A 122 12.50 0.16 16.46
N ILE A 123 12.40 -0.61 15.40
CA ILE A 123 13.42 -1.57 14.98
C ILE A 123 14.12 -1.19 13.67
N GLY A 124 13.70 -0.08 13.06
CA GLY A 124 14.22 0.33 11.76
C GLY A 124 13.44 -0.26 10.58
N ARG A 125 13.66 0.30 9.40
CA ARG A 125 12.85 0.00 8.20
C ARG A 125 13.16 -1.37 7.61
N ARG A 126 14.46 -1.72 7.50
CA ARG A 126 14.88 -3.01 6.91
C ARG A 126 14.34 -4.23 7.67
N PRO A 127 14.50 -4.30 9.01
CA PRO A 127 13.89 -5.39 9.79
C PRO A 127 12.36 -5.38 9.72
N ALA A 128 11.73 -4.19 9.70
CA ALA A 128 10.27 -4.08 9.58
C ALA A 128 9.74 -4.68 8.28
N PHE A 129 10.41 -4.41 7.13
CA PHE A 129 10.09 -5.05 5.86
C PHE A 129 10.32 -6.55 5.87
N LEU A 130 11.42 -7.01 6.47
CA LEU A 130 11.70 -8.44 6.57
C LEU A 130 10.62 -9.16 7.36
N ILE A 131 10.18 -8.60 8.50
CA ILE A 131 9.10 -9.16 9.32
C ILE A 131 7.79 -9.17 8.54
N ALA A 132 7.45 -8.09 7.82
CA ALA A 132 6.24 -8.04 7.00
C ALA A 132 6.26 -9.09 5.88
N LEU A 133 7.38 -9.26 5.18
CA LEU A 133 7.55 -10.27 4.14
C LEU A 133 7.48 -11.70 4.69
N LEU A 134 8.15 -11.98 5.79
CA LEU A 134 8.09 -13.29 6.45
C LEU A 134 6.67 -13.56 6.97
N GLY A 135 6.00 -12.54 7.52
CA GLY A 135 4.59 -12.64 7.91
C GLY A 135 3.70 -13.03 6.73
N CYS A 136 3.85 -12.38 5.58
CA CYS A 136 3.11 -12.76 4.36
C CYS A 136 3.48 -14.18 3.90
N ALA A 137 4.76 -14.55 3.91
CA ALA A 137 5.23 -15.87 3.47
C ALA A 137 4.70 -17.02 4.34
N VAL A 138 4.39 -16.78 5.60
CA VAL A 138 3.82 -17.75 6.52
C VAL A 138 2.30 -17.71 6.50
N GLU A 139 1.70 -16.52 6.66
CA GLU A 139 0.27 -16.36 6.83
C GLU A 139 -0.54 -16.73 5.57
N ILE A 140 -0.03 -16.37 4.38
CA ILE A 140 -0.73 -16.65 3.13
C ILE A 140 -0.90 -18.15 2.90
N PRO A 141 0.16 -18.96 2.89
CA PRO A 141 0.01 -20.42 2.79
C PRO A 141 -0.81 -20.99 3.95
N ALA A 142 -0.58 -20.54 5.18
CA ALA A 142 -1.34 -21.02 6.34
C ALA A 142 -2.84 -20.81 6.17
N THR A 143 -3.27 -19.67 5.65
CA THR A 143 -4.68 -19.41 5.35
C THR A 143 -5.24 -20.42 4.35
N PHE A 144 -4.53 -20.70 3.25
CA PHE A 144 -5.00 -21.64 2.22
C PHE A 144 -5.01 -23.10 2.70
N PHE A 145 -4.12 -23.48 3.62
CA PHE A 145 -4.04 -24.85 4.14
C PHE A 145 -4.95 -25.10 5.35
N PHE A 146 -5.14 -24.11 6.22
CA PHE A 146 -5.78 -24.31 7.52
C PHE A 146 -7.15 -23.65 7.66
N ALA A 147 -7.57 -22.75 6.76
CA ALA A 147 -8.90 -22.12 6.83
C ALA A 147 -10.04 -23.07 6.38
N ASN A 148 -10.06 -24.28 6.92
CA ASN A 148 -11.01 -25.34 6.55
C ASN A 148 -12.39 -25.21 7.22
N THR A 149 -12.53 -24.34 8.21
CA THR A 149 -13.78 -24.05 8.88
C THR A 149 -14.02 -22.54 8.91
N TYR A 150 -15.30 -22.15 9.02
CA TYR A 150 -15.64 -20.72 9.07
C TYR A 150 -14.92 -19.96 10.19
N HIS A 151 -14.82 -20.53 11.38
CA HIS A 151 -14.15 -19.85 12.50
C HIS A 151 -12.64 -19.72 12.28
N MET A 152 -12.00 -20.74 11.74
CA MET A 152 -10.58 -20.64 11.37
C MET A 152 -10.37 -19.62 10.26
N ALA A 153 -11.24 -19.61 9.25
CA ALA A 153 -11.18 -18.62 8.18
C ALA A 153 -11.26 -17.19 8.71
N LEU A 154 -12.09 -16.91 9.73
CA LEU A 154 -12.15 -15.57 10.34
C LEU A 154 -10.80 -15.16 10.95
N VAL A 155 -10.14 -16.07 11.68
CA VAL A 155 -8.83 -15.79 12.32
C VAL A 155 -7.76 -15.55 11.26
N PHE A 156 -7.66 -16.44 10.27
CA PHE A 156 -6.67 -16.31 9.21
C PHE A 156 -6.92 -15.12 8.29
N PHE A 157 -8.18 -14.77 8.00
CA PHE A 157 -8.49 -13.59 7.19
C PHE A 157 -8.10 -12.30 7.90
N PHE A 158 -8.31 -12.22 9.22
CA PHE A 158 -7.80 -11.10 10.01
C PHE A 158 -6.28 -11.01 9.93
N GLY A 159 -5.56 -12.12 10.15
CA GLY A 159 -4.11 -12.22 10.05
C GLY A 159 -3.60 -11.86 8.65
N MET A 160 -4.23 -12.39 7.60
CA MET A 160 -3.90 -12.08 6.21
C MET A 160 -4.07 -10.59 5.89
N GLY A 161 -5.19 -9.99 6.31
CA GLY A 161 -5.40 -8.55 6.17
C GLY A 161 -4.29 -7.76 6.86
N PHE A 162 -3.95 -8.15 8.09
CA PHE A 162 -2.89 -7.52 8.86
C PHE A 162 -1.54 -7.55 8.15
N VAL A 163 -1.06 -8.73 7.71
CA VAL A 163 0.27 -8.83 7.08
C VAL A 163 0.33 -8.18 5.70
N LEU A 164 -0.74 -8.27 4.90
CA LEU A 164 -0.79 -7.65 3.58
C LEU A 164 -0.72 -6.12 3.68
N LEU A 165 -1.52 -5.51 4.55
CA LEU A 165 -1.51 -4.05 4.70
C LEU A 165 -0.34 -3.57 5.57
N LEU A 166 0.26 -4.42 6.39
CA LEU A 166 1.55 -4.15 7.03
C LEU A 166 2.63 -3.92 5.95
N LEU A 167 2.71 -4.80 4.95
CA LEU A 167 3.66 -4.70 3.84
C LEU A 167 3.38 -3.46 2.95
N LEU A 168 2.12 -3.24 2.56
CA LEU A 168 1.74 -2.08 1.75
C LEU A 168 1.94 -0.76 2.51
N GLY A 169 1.67 -0.73 3.82
CA GLY A 169 1.99 0.40 4.70
C GLY A 169 3.49 0.72 4.68
N GLY A 170 4.34 -0.28 4.51
CA GLY A 170 5.77 -0.10 4.31
C GLY A 170 6.11 0.69 3.04
N PHE A 171 5.43 0.44 1.94
CA PHE A 171 5.67 1.15 0.69
C PHE A 171 5.33 2.64 0.79
N THR A 172 4.29 3.02 1.53
CA THR A 172 3.92 4.43 1.74
C THR A 172 5.01 5.22 2.47
N VAL A 173 5.79 4.56 3.32
CA VAL A 173 6.94 5.14 4.02
C VAL A 173 8.20 5.11 3.15
N TYR A 174 8.43 4.01 2.43
CA TYR A 174 9.69 3.77 1.72
C TYR A 174 9.79 4.53 0.39
N PHE A 175 8.71 4.57 -0.42
CA PHE A 175 8.77 5.21 -1.74
C PHE A 175 9.14 6.70 -1.69
N PRO A 176 8.59 7.53 -0.79
CA PRO A 176 9.02 8.93 -0.69
C PRO A 176 10.51 9.11 -0.39
N GLU A 177 11.15 8.11 0.20
CA GLU A 177 12.56 8.17 0.58
C GLU A 177 13.52 7.75 -0.53
N LEU A 178 13.03 6.99 -1.51
CA LEU A 178 13.81 6.65 -2.70
C LEU A 178 14.17 7.87 -3.55
N PHE A 179 13.41 8.96 -3.42
CA PHE A 179 13.52 10.12 -4.30
C PHE A 179 13.99 11.38 -3.57
N PRO A 180 14.86 12.18 -4.20
CA PRO A 180 15.22 13.49 -3.69
C PRO A 180 13.99 14.40 -3.60
N THR A 181 13.99 15.36 -2.69
CA THR A 181 12.83 16.22 -2.37
C THR A 181 12.20 16.86 -3.61
N ARG A 182 13.01 17.22 -4.62
CA ARG A 182 12.56 17.82 -5.89
C ARG A 182 11.74 16.88 -6.79
N LEU A 183 11.92 15.57 -6.67
CA LEU A 183 11.27 14.55 -7.49
C LEU A 183 10.41 13.59 -6.65
N ARG A 184 10.32 13.82 -5.33
CA ARG A 184 9.65 12.90 -4.40
C ARG A 184 8.20 12.63 -4.78
N ALA A 185 7.40 13.68 -4.97
CA ALA A 185 5.98 13.52 -5.33
C ALA A 185 5.82 12.81 -6.69
N THR A 186 6.61 13.21 -7.70
CA THR A 186 6.58 12.60 -9.03
C THR A 186 7.05 11.15 -9.00
N GLY A 187 8.16 10.87 -8.30
CA GLY A 187 8.70 9.51 -8.18
C GLY A 187 7.79 8.57 -7.41
N THR A 188 7.22 9.03 -6.29
CA THR A 188 6.26 8.24 -5.51
C THR A 188 4.97 7.98 -6.27
N GLY A 189 4.45 8.99 -6.99
CA GLY A 189 3.23 8.82 -7.79
C GLY A 189 3.45 8.02 -9.09
N PHE A 190 4.71 7.84 -9.52
CA PHE A 190 5.06 7.02 -10.67
C PHE A 190 5.19 5.53 -10.29
N CYS A 191 5.65 5.22 -9.09
CA CYS A 191 5.73 3.86 -8.56
C CYS A 191 4.40 3.38 -8.02
#